data_b29e0a441208ca6584b2c6f1885263d9
#
_entry.id   b29e0a441208ca6584b2c6f1885263d9
#
_cell.length_a   1.000
_cell.length_b   1.000
_cell.length_c   1.000
_cell.angle_alpha   90.00
_cell.angle_beta   90.00
_cell.angle_gamma   90.00
#
_symmetry.space_group_name_H-M   'P 1'
#
loop_
_entity.id
_entity.type
_entity.pdbx_description
1 polymer ?
#
loop_
_entity_poly.entity_id
_entity_poly.type
_entity_poly.pdbx_seq_one_letter_code
_entity_poly.pdbx_strand_id
1 'polypeptide(L)'
;RLHVVALPMRVRFRGITVREVALIDGPSGWGEFGAFLEYPPAQAAPWLAAAIESAYGTKPSLRRDSIRINATVPAVPAGQVPEVLARFPGATTAKVKVAESGQTLADDVARVNAVRALIPVVRVDANGAWSVEQAVAAAAALCIDGPLEYLEQPCATVAELAQLRLRITVPVAADESIRKAADPLAVVRAGAADIAVLKVAPLGGVRALLDIAAAIDIPVVISSALDSAVGIAAGLTAASALPRLEYACGLGTGGLFIDDVADLVPVDGCLPVGDVVPDPARLTT
;
A
#
# COMPACT_ATOMS: atom_id res chain seq x y z
N ARG A 1 3.73 -26.83 -3.23
CA ARG A 1 5.14 -26.65 -2.79
C ARG A 1 5.26 -25.35 -2.01
N LEU A 2 6.35 -25.24 -1.22
CA LEU A 2 6.66 -24.04 -0.45
C LEU A 2 8.08 -23.57 -0.79
N HIS A 3 8.23 -22.28 -1.06
CA HIS A 3 9.52 -21.63 -1.32
C HIS A 3 9.65 -20.43 -0.38
N VAL A 4 10.83 -20.25 0.20
CA VAL A 4 11.15 -19.05 1.00
C VAL A 4 12.19 -18.26 0.22
N VAL A 5 11.89 -16.99 -0.03
CA VAL A 5 12.76 -16.10 -0.81
C VAL A 5 13.06 -14.84 -0.03
N ALA A 6 14.25 -14.28 -0.26
CA ALA A 6 14.70 -13.02 0.31
C ALA A 6 14.88 -12.00 -0.82
N LEU A 7 14.14 -10.90 -0.77
CA LEU A 7 14.10 -9.86 -1.78
C LEU A 7 14.88 -8.63 -1.28
N PRO A 8 16.09 -8.38 -1.76
CA PRO A 8 16.86 -7.21 -1.38
C PRO A 8 16.19 -5.92 -1.88
N MET A 9 16.21 -4.88 -1.05
CA MET A 9 15.61 -3.61 -1.36
C MET A 9 16.65 -2.60 -1.87
N ARG A 10 16.26 -1.75 -2.81
CA ARG A 10 17.08 -0.64 -3.34
C ARG A 10 17.27 0.47 -2.31
N VAL A 11 16.29 0.63 -1.44
CA VAL A 11 16.25 1.66 -0.41
C VAL A 11 15.55 1.11 0.82
N ARG A 12 16.01 1.51 2.00
CA ARG A 12 15.35 1.13 3.25
C ARG A 12 13.91 1.64 3.26
N PHE A 13 12.97 0.77 3.57
CA PHE A 13 11.55 1.09 3.63
C PHE A 13 10.93 0.45 4.87
N ARG A 14 10.31 1.24 5.75
CA ARG A 14 9.80 0.79 7.07
C ARG A 14 10.84 0.05 7.92
N GLY A 15 12.09 0.45 7.85
CA GLY A 15 13.18 -0.23 8.54
C GLY A 15 13.70 -1.50 7.84
N ILE A 16 13.06 -1.96 6.76
CA ILE A 16 13.38 -3.20 6.06
C ILE A 16 14.38 -2.92 4.94
N THR A 17 15.39 -3.75 4.82
CA THR A 17 16.39 -3.74 3.73
C THR A 17 16.39 -5.04 2.91
N VAL A 18 15.81 -6.11 3.47
CA VAL A 18 15.56 -7.38 2.81
C VAL A 18 14.15 -7.83 3.19
N ARG A 19 13.32 -8.16 2.21
CA ARG A 19 11.96 -8.66 2.42
C ARG A 19 11.95 -10.17 2.27
N GLU A 20 11.70 -10.89 3.35
CA GLU A 20 11.52 -12.34 3.31
C GLU A 20 10.05 -12.69 3.17
N VAL A 21 9.73 -13.59 2.22
CA VAL A 21 8.38 -14.09 2.00
C VAL A 21 8.39 -15.59 1.72
N ALA A 22 7.30 -16.27 2.09
CA ALA A 22 7.08 -17.67 1.72
C ALA A 22 6.03 -17.74 0.61
N LEU A 23 6.38 -18.39 -0.49
CA LEU A 23 5.51 -18.58 -1.65
C LEU A 23 4.95 -19.99 -1.66
N ILE A 24 3.64 -20.10 -1.85
CA ILE A 24 2.89 -21.37 -1.89
C ILE A 24 2.47 -21.63 -3.33
N ASP A 25 3.00 -22.70 -3.93
CA ASP A 25 2.57 -23.21 -5.23
C ASP A 25 1.37 -24.15 -5.05
N GLY A 26 0.21 -23.73 -5.52
CA GLY A 26 -1.06 -24.47 -5.41
C GLY A 26 -1.79 -24.63 -6.74
N PRO A 27 -2.89 -25.40 -6.77
CA PRO A 27 -3.63 -25.71 -8.00
C PRO A 27 -4.35 -24.51 -8.63
N SER A 28 -4.60 -23.44 -7.85
CA SER A 28 -5.26 -22.21 -8.33
C SER A 28 -4.26 -21.11 -8.68
N GLY A 29 -2.97 -21.34 -8.47
CA GLY A 29 -1.90 -20.38 -8.70
C GLY A 29 -0.96 -20.25 -7.51
N TRP A 30 -0.31 -19.12 -7.39
CA TRP A 30 0.65 -18.83 -6.33
C TRP A 30 0.04 -17.95 -5.24
N GLY A 31 0.41 -18.22 -3.99
CA GLY A 31 0.07 -17.39 -2.83
C GLY A 31 1.31 -16.95 -2.09
N GLU A 32 1.25 -15.78 -1.46
CA GLU A 32 2.35 -15.20 -0.69
C GLU A 32 1.99 -15.04 0.77
N PHE A 33 2.83 -15.60 1.65
CA PHE A 33 2.84 -15.31 3.07
C PHE A 33 4.06 -14.46 3.42
N GLY A 34 3.84 -13.22 3.81
CA GLY A 34 4.89 -12.27 4.10
C GLY A 34 4.53 -11.36 5.29
N ALA A 35 3.99 -11.91 6.40
CA ALA A 35 3.75 -11.12 7.60
C ALA A 35 5.06 -10.51 8.11
N PHE A 36 5.00 -9.26 8.60
CA PHE A 36 6.17 -8.61 9.18
C PHE A 36 6.59 -9.32 10.47
N LEU A 37 7.91 -9.36 10.74
CA LEU A 37 8.48 -10.13 11.85
C LEU A 37 8.00 -9.66 13.23
N GLU A 38 7.62 -8.39 13.37
CA GLU A 38 7.06 -7.84 14.60
C GLU A 38 5.62 -8.29 14.90
N TYR A 39 4.94 -8.98 13.95
CA TYR A 39 3.56 -9.40 14.14
C TYR A 39 3.49 -10.71 14.91
N PRO A 40 2.74 -10.75 16.03
CA PRO A 40 2.49 -12.00 16.74
C PRO A 40 1.65 -12.96 15.88
N PRO A 41 1.67 -14.26 16.16
CA PRO A 41 0.98 -15.28 15.37
C PRO A 41 -0.50 -14.96 15.06
N ALA A 42 -1.22 -14.39 16.01
CA ALA A 42 -2.62 -14.02 15.82
C ALA A 42 -2.82 -12.92 14.75
N GLN A 43 -1.87 -11.99 14.61
CA GLN A 43 -1.90 -10.97 13.55
C GLN A 43 -1.32 -11.48 12.22
N ALA A 44 -0.45 -12.49 12.26
CA ALA A 44 0.13 -13.11 11.07
C ALA A 44 -0.82 -14.17 10.44
N ALA A 45 -1.73 -14.75 11.21
CA ALA A 45 -2.65 -15.80 10.73
C ALA A 45 -3.52 -15.36 9.52
N PRO A 46 -4.09 -14.14 9.46
CA PRO A 46 -4.80 -13.67 8.27
C PRO A 46 -3.92 -13.65 7.00
N TRP A 47 -2.64 -13.31 7.12
CA TRP A 47 -1.71 -13.32 5.99
C TRP A 47 -1.51 -14.73 5.42
N LEU A 48 -1.45 -15.75 6.28
CA LEU A 48 -1.37 -17.14 5.84
C LEU A 48 -2.69 -17.57 5.20
N ALA A 49 -3.83 -17.17 5.74
CA ALA A 49 -5.13 -17.44 5.13
C ALA A 49 -5.23 -16.83 3.72
N ALA A 50 -4.75 -15.59 3.52
CA ALA A 50 -4.68 -14.94 2.22
C ALA A 50 -3.79 -15.69 1.23
N ALA A 51 -2.62 -16.16 1.68
CA ALA A 51 -1.72 -16.97 0.85
C ALA A 51 -2.37 -18.31 0.42
N ILE A 52 -3.05 -18.98 1.34
CA ILE A 52 -3.77 -20.23 1.07
C ILE A 52 -4.95 -19.96 0.11
N GLU A 53 -5.72 -18.89 0.32
CA GLU A 53 -6.81 -18.51 -0.59
C GLU A 53 -6.29 -18.28 -2.02
N SER A 54 -5.18 -17.55 -2.19
CA SER A 54 -4.59 -17.28 -3.50
C SER A 54 -4.11 -18.56 -4.19
N ALA A 55 -3.53 -19.50 -3.44
CA ALA A 55 -2.97 -20.74 -3.99
C ALA A 55 -4.02 -21.84 -4.26
N TYR A 56 -5.13 -21.87 -3.52
CA TYR A 56 -6.11 -22.96 -3.53
C TYR A 56 -7.56 -22.51 -3.74
N GLY A 57 -7.85 -21.24 -3.59
CA GLY A 57 -9.20 -20.70 -3.67
C GLY A 57 -9.67 -20.42 -5.09
N THR A 58 -10.93 -20.02 -5.19
CA THR A 58 -11.53 -19.57 -6.45
C THR A 58 -11.39 -18.05 -6.57
N LYS A 59 -10.88 -17.58 -7.71
CA LYS A 59 -10.75 -16.16 -8.01
C LYS A 59 -12.12 -15.52 -8.28
N PRO A 60 -12.34 -14.26 -7.86
CA PRO A 60 -13.56 -13.52 -8.19
C PRO A 60 -13.60 -13.17 -9.67
N SER A 61 -14.78 -12.78 -10.15
CA SER A 61 -14.94 -12.24 -11.50
C SER A 61 -14.20 -10.90 -11.61
N LEU A 62 -13.36 -10.79 -12.62
CA LEU A 62 -12.57 -9.60 -12.91
C LEU A 62 -13.40 -8.62 -13.76
N ARG A 63 -13.22 -7.32 -13.53
CA ARG A 63 -13.91 -6.22 -14.21
C ARG A 63 -12.96 -5.33 -15.02
N ARG A 64 -11.63 -5.48 -14.81
CA ARG A 64 -10.57 -4.67 -15.40
C ARG A 64 -9.38 -5.54 -15.75
N ASP A 65 -8.77 -5.25 -16.87
CA ASP A 65 -7.57 -5.97 -17.36
C ASP A 65 -6.27 -5.31 -16.88
N SER A 66 -6.36 -4.07 -16.39
CA SER A 66 -5.22 -3.32 -15.86
C SER A 66 -5.66 -2.39 -14.73
N ILE A 67 -4.74 -2.09 -13.81
CA ILE A 67 -4.99 -1.26 -12.63
C ILE A 67 -3.97 -0.12 -12.60
N ARG A 68 -4.46 1.12 -12.51
CA ARG A 68 -3.60 2.29 -12.26
C ARG A 68 -2.94 2.17 -10.92
N ILE A 69 -1.63 2.43 -10.88
CA ILE A 69 -0.85 2.40 -9.64
C ILE A 69 -0.27 3.77 -9.31
N ASN A 70 0.01 4.01 -8.04
CA ASN A 70 0.84 5.13 -7.63
C ASN A 70 2.31 4.73 -7.54
N ALA A 71 3.19 5.66 -7.85
CA ALA A 71 4.58 5.59 -7.46
C ALA A 71 4.68 5.60 -5.92
N THR A 72 5.59 4.82 -5.36
CA THR A 72 5.87 4.81 -3.91
C THR A 72 7.21 5.47 -3.65
N VAL A 73 7.18 6.60 -2.94
CA VAL A 73 8.39 7.38 -2.60
C VAL A 73 8.71 7.17 -1.12
N PRO A 74 9.78 6.44 -0.80
CA PRO A 74 10.27 6.28 0.57
C PRO A 74 10.73 7.61 1.18
N ALA A 75 11.08 7.60 2.46
CA ALA A 75 11.60 8.76 3.17
C ALA A 75 13.05 9.12 2.76
N VAL A 76 13.26 9.29 1.47
CA VAL A 76 14.56 9.69 0.88
C VAL A 76 14.71 11.21 0.87
N PRO A 77 15.95 11.74 0.81
CA PRO A 77 16.19 13.16 0.53
C PRO A 77 15.55 13.62 -0.77
N ALA A 78 15.09 14.87 -0.84
CA ALA A 78 14.39 15.42 -2.01
C ALA A 78 15.19 15.26 -3.33
N GLY A 79 16.52 15.36 -3.29
CA GLY A 79 17.38 15.16 -4.46
C GLY A 79 17.37 13.75 -5.06
N GLN A 80 16.90 12.73 -4.31
CA GLN A 80 16.80 11.35 -4.80
C GLN A 80 15.42 11.02 -5.39
N VAL A 81 14.45 11.91 -5.25
CA VAL A 81 13.08 11.71 -5.74
C VAL A 81 13.03 11.38 -7.25
N PRO A 82 13.74 12.08 -8.14
CA PRO A 82 13.71 11.77 -9.58
C PRO A 82 14.16 10.32 -9.88
N GLU A 83 15.20 9.83 -9.20
CA GLU A 83 15.68 8.45 -9.37
C GLU A 83 14.64 7.42 -8.90
N VAL A 84 13.94 7.71 -7.78
CA VAL A 84 12.87 6.83 -7.30
C VAL A 84 11.71 6.81 -8.29
N LEU A 85 11.26 7.97 -8.76
CA LEU A 85 10.12 8.08 -9.68
C LEU A 85 10.38 7.45 -11.05
N ALA A 86 11.62 7.45 -11.52
CA ALA A 86 12.01 6.79 -12.78
C ALA A 86 11.68 5.28 -12.80
N ARG A 87 11.47 4.64 -11.65
CA ARG A 87 11.08 3.23 -11.51
C ARG A 87 9.58 2.99 -11.72
N PHE A 88 8.79 4.06 -11.88
CA PHE A 88 7.33 4.00 -12.03
C PHE A 88 6.89 4.69 -13.32
N PRO A 89 7.27 4.17 -14.49
CA PRO A 89 7.01 4.81 -15.78
C PRO A 89 5.50 5.02 -15.99
N GLY A 90 5.13 6.24 -16.38
CA GLY A 90 3.75 6.63 -16.65
C GLY A 90 2.86 6.84 -15.41
N ALA A 91 3.37 6.69 -14.19
CA ALA A 91 2.60 6.97 -12.98
C ALA A 91 2.26 8.46 -12.89
N THR A 92 0.97 8.77 -12.71
CA THR A 92 0.45 10.13 -12.54
C THR A 92 0.10 10.46 -11.09
N THR A 93 0.22 9.49 -10.20
CA THR A 93 -0.02 9.63 -8.76
C THR A 93 1.21 9.12 -8.01
N ALA A 94 1.63 9.81 -6.96
CA ALA A 94 2.69 9.36 -6.07
C ALA A 94 2.24 9.39 -4.60
N LYS A 95 2.57 8.32 -3.86
CA LYS A 95 2.46 8.24 -2.41
C LYS A 95 3.83 8.45 -1.77
N VAL A 96 3.95 9.47 -0.94
CA VAL A 96 5.20 9.92 -0.32
C VAL A 96 5.18 9.56 1.17
N LYS A 97 6.19 8.87 1.63
CA LYS A 97 6.40 8.61 3.07
C LYS A 97 6.85 9.89 3.76
N VAL A 98 6.17 10.21 4.86
CA VAL A 98 6.42 11.37 5.73
C VAL A 98 6.50 10.91 7.18
N ALA A 99 6.89 11.82 8.06
CA ALA A 99 7.01 11.56 9.51
C ALA A 99 8.03 10.46 9.87
N GLU A 100 9.04 10.24 9.03
CA GLU A 100 10.09 9.25 9.32
C GLU A 100 10.92 9.70 10.52
N SER A 101 11.22 8.76 11.41
CA SER A 101 12.03 9.03 12.60
C SER A 101 13.39 9.61 12.23
N GLY A 102 13.79 10.70 12.90
CA GLY A 102 15.03 11.42 12.61
C GLY A 102 14.96 12.42 11.46
N GLN A 103 13.80 12.57 10.81
CA GLN A 103 13.54 13.61 9.81
C GLN A 103 12.62 14.71 10.38
N THR A 104 12.63 15.87 9.75
CA THR A 104 11.82 17.03 10.12
C THR A 104 10.66 17.24 9.14
N LEU A 105 9.68 18.05 9.54
CA LEU A 105 8.61 18.47 8.62
C LEU A 105 9.17 19.22 7.39
N ALA A 106 10.28 19.94 7.53
CA ALA A 106 10.93 20.60 6.39
C ALA A 106 11.48 19.61 5.37
N ASP A 107 12.01 18.46 5.83
CA ASP A 107 12.45 17.37 4.95
C ASP A 107 11.26 16.77 4.19
N ASP A 108 10.13 16.58 4.87
CA ASP A 108 8.90 16.07 4.25
C ASP A 108 8.35 17.04 3.21
N VAL A 109 8.30 18.35 3.51
CA VAL A 109 7.87 19.39 2.56
C VAL A 109 8.79 19.42 1.33
N ALA A 110 10.10 19.39 1.53
CA ALA A 110 11.07 19.38 0.43
C ALA A 110 10.89 18.14 -0.48
N ARG A 111 10.67 16.96 0.12
CA ARG A 111 10.42 15.70 -0.61
C ARG A 111 9.11 15.77 -1.39
N VAL A 112 8.03 16.19 -0.76
CA VAL A 112 6.71 16.33 -1.39
C VAL A 112 6.75 17.32 -2.56
N ASN A 113 7.45 18.44 -2.42
CA ASN A 113 7.59 19.43 -3.48
C ASN A 113 8.45 18.91 -4.64
N ALA A 114 9.50 18.14 -4.37
CA ALA A 114 10.27 17.45 -5.40
C ALA A 114 9.39 16.45 -6.20
N VAL A 115 8.47 15.76 -5.53
CA VAL A 115 7.50 14.89 -6.21
C VAL A 115 6.52 15.70 -7.05
N ARG A 116 5.93 16.79 -6.52
CA ARG A 116 4.99 17.65 -7.25
C ARG A 116 5.55 18.22 -8.54
N ALA A 117 6.84 18.48 -8.57
CA ALA A 117 7.50 18.97 -9.78
C ALA A 117 7.47 17.94 -10.94
N LEU A 118 7.21 16.67 -10.66
CA LEU A 118 7.28 15.57 -11.62
C LEU A 118 5.96 14.79 -11.76
N ILE A 119 5.14 14.73 -10.71
CA ILE A 119 3.90 13.95 -10.63
C ILE A 119 2.75 14.88 -10.23
N PRO A 120 1.64 14.91 -11.01
CA PRO A 120 0.55 15.87 -10.77
C PRO A 120 -0.30 15.56 -9.53
N VAL A 121 -0.43 14.30 -9.12
CA VAL A 121 -1.27 13.91 -7.99
C VAL A 121 -0.38 13.35 -6.88
N VAL A 122 -0.44 13.99 -5.69
CA VAL A 122 0.39 13.60 -4.54
C VAL A 122 -0.49 13.26 -3.34
N ARG A 123 -0.16 12.17 -2.69
CA ARG A 123 -0.68 11.75 -1.39
C ARG A 123 0.47 11.44 -0.44
N VAL A 124 0.25 11.53 0.83
CA VAL A 124 1.29 11.27 1.84
C VAL A 124 0.83 10.20 2.82
N ASP A 125 1.78 9.47 3.39
CA ASP A 125 1.53 8.39 4.35
C ASP A 125 2.46 8.56 5.55
N ALA A 126 1.87 8.85 6.72
CA ALA A 126 2.57 9.08 7.97
C ALA A 126 2.62 7.83 8.89
N ASN A 127 1.96 6.73 8.52
CA ASN A 127 1.92 5.49 9.29
C ASN A 127 1.55 5.67 10.79
N GLY A 128 0.72 6.66 11.12
CA GLY A 128 0.25 6.93 12.47
C GLY A 128 1.24 7.69 13.36
N ALA A 129 2.28 8.29 12.79
CA ALA A 129 3.38 8.84 13.57
C ALA A 129 3.12 10.25 14.15
N TRP A 130 2.07 10.96 13.71
CA TRP A 130 1.78 12.30 14.21
C TRP A 130 0.73 12.29 15.33
N SER A 131 0.87 13.23 16.27
CA SER A 131 -0.27 13.69 17.08
C SER A 131 -1.23 14.51 16.22
N VAL A 132 -2.44 14.78 16.74
CA VAL A 132 -3.43 15.62 16.02
C VAL A 132 -2.86 17.00 15.68
N GLU A 133 -2.16 17.64 16.63
CA GLU A 133 -1.52 18.94 16.43
C GLU A 133 -0.43 18.93 15.37
N GLN A 134 0.41 17.89 15.39
CA GLN A 134 1.44 17.71 14.37
C GLN A 134 0.82 17.45 12.99
N ALA A 135 -0.23 16.64 12.91
CA ALA A 135 -0.93 16.36 11.67
C ALA A 135 -1.60 17.61 11.07
N VAL A 136 -2.21 18.48 11.91
CA VAL A 136 -2.76 19.77 11.46
C VAL A 136 -1.66 20.67 10.91
N ALA A 137 -0.54 20.80 11.62
CA ALA A 137 0.60 21.60 11.16
C ALA A 137 1.21 21.05 9.87
N ALA A 138 1.35 19.71 9.79
CA ALA A 138 1.86 19.03 8.60
C ALA A 138 0.93 19.21 7.39
N ALA A 139 -0.39 19.05 7.57
CA ALA A 139 -1.36 19.26 6.50
C ALA A 139 -1.27 20.69 5.94
N ALA A 140 -1.18 21.68 6.82
CA ALA A 140 -1.04 23.08 6.41
C ALA A 140 0.28 23.30 5.63
N ALA A 141 1.42 22.83 6.16
CA ALA A 141 2.73 23.03 5.54
C ALA A 141 2.84 22.29 4.19
N LEU A 142 2.37 21.06 4.12
CA LEU A 142 2.42 20.22 2.92
C LEU A 142 1.50 20.72 1.80
N CYS A 143 0.50 21.55 2.12
CA CYS A 143 -0.44 22.09 1.13
C CYS A 143 -0.09 23.52 0.66
N ILE A 144 0.98 24.13 1.14
CA ILE A 144 1.37 25.52 0.72
C ILE A 144 1.59 25.59 -0.80
N ASP A 145 2.32 24.64 -1.35
CA ASP A 145 2.73 24.64 -2.76
C ASP A 145 1.80 23.79 -3.66
N GLY A 146 0.65 23.34 -3.12
CA GLY A 146 -0.36 22.61 -3.89
C GLY A 146 -1.13 21.59 -3.05
N PRO A 147 -2.26 21.07 -3.56
CA PRO A 147 -3.11 20.17 -2.82
C PRO A 147 -2.47 18.79 -2.62
N LEU A 148 -2.94 18.08 -1.59
CA LEU A 148 -2.78 16.65 -1.42
C LEU A 148 -4.09 15.95 -1.78
N GLU A 149 -3.99 14.78 -2.43
CA GLU A 149 -5.16 13.94 -2.70
C GLU A 149 -5.74 13.38 -1.40
N TYR A 150 -4.87 12.94 -0.48
CA TYR A 150 -5.23 12.57 0.90
C TYR A 150 -3.99 12.45 1.81
N LEU A 151 -4.25 12.43 3.14
CA LEU A 151 -3.29 11.98 4.15
C LEU A 151 -3.65 10.56 4.59
N GLU A 152 -2.73 9.58 4.38
CA GLU A 152 -2.90 8.21 4.84
C GLU A 152 -2.39 8.06 6.26
N GLN A 153 -3.24 7.53 7.14
CA GLN A 153 -2.98 7.24 8.55
C GLN A 153 -2.11 8.32 9.24
N PRO A 154 -2.58 9.57 9.30
CA PRO A 154 -1.78 10.62 9.93
C PRO A 154 -1.55 10.40 11.42
N CYS A 155 -2.56 9.87 12.15
CA CYS A 155 -2.51 9.63 13.58
C CYS A 155 -2.70 8.14 13.91
N ALA A 156 -2.30 7.74 15.13
CA ALA A 156 -2.26 6.33 15.52
C ALA A 156 -3.65 5.73 15.79
N THR A 157 -4.58 6.50 16.36
CA THR A 157 -5.87 6.00 16.85
C THR A 157 -7.06 6.52 16.05
N VAL A 158 -8.15 5.74 16.04
CA VAL A 158 -9.42 6.15 15.42
C VAL A 158 -9.96 7.46 16.00
N ALA A 159 -9.81 7.66 17.31
CA ALA A 159 -10.27 8.89 17.98
C ALA A 159 -9.48 10.13 17.50
N GLU A 160 -8.17 10.00 17.33
CA GLU A 160 -7.32 11.07 16.81
C GLU A 160 -7.63 11.37 15.33
N LEU A 161 -7.85 10.34 14.51
CA LEU A 161 -8.27 10.52 13.12
C LEU A 161 -9.61 11.27 13.04
N ALA A 162 -10.59 10.91 13.88
CA ALA A 162 -11.88 11.61 13.93
C ALA A 162 -11.72 13.07 14.35
N GLN A 163 -10.86 13.39 15.34
CA GLN A 163 -10.55 14.75 15.74
C GLN A 163 -9.86 15.54 14.62
N LEU A 164 -8.87 14.94 13.97
CA LEU A 164 -8.13 15.55 12.88
C LEU A 164 -9.04 15.92 11.70
N ARG A 165 -9.93 15.01 11.33
CA ARG A 165 -10.87 15.18 10.22
C ARG A 165 -11.77 16.42 10.35
N LEU A 166 -12.06 16.84 11.58
CA LEU A 166 -12.83 18.06 11.88
C LEU A 166 -11.98 19.35 11.77
N ARG A 167 -10.65 19.22 11.66
CA ARG A 167 -9.71 20.36 11.75
C ARG A 167 -8.96 20.63 10.45
N ILE A 168 -9.02 19.73 9.47
CA ILE A 168 -8.34 19.89 8.18
C ILE A 168 -9.33 19.68 7.03
N THR A 169 -8.98 20.19 5.86
CA THR A 169 -9.76 20.03 4.62
C THR A 169 -9.23 18.92 3.71
N VAL A 170 -8.00 18.46 3.97
CA VAL A 170 -7.41 17.34 3.22
C VAL A 170 -8.10 16.06 3.63
N PRO A 171 -8.57 15.21 2.67
CA PRO A 171 -9.17 13.93 3.00
C PRO A 171 -8.23 13.04 3.83
N VAL A 172 -8.79 12.30 4.78
CA VAL A 172 -8.06 11.35 5.63
C VAL A 172 -8.31 9.94 5.15
N ALA A 173 -7.25 9.19 4.86
CA ALA A 173 -7.33 7.77 4.52
C ALA A 173 -6.85 6.89 5.68
N ALA A 174 -7.60 5.81 5.99
CA ALA A 174 -7.26 4.87 7.05
C ALA A 174 -6.63 3.60 6.47
N ASP A 175 -5.46 3.19 6.99
CA ASP A 175 -4.75 1.93 6.69
C ASP A 175 -4.64 1.07 7.97
N GLU A 176 -3.76 1.45 8.89
CA GLU A 176 -3.51 0.69 10.13
C GLU A 176 -4.77 0.54 10.98
N SER A 177 -5.62 1.54 11.00
CA SER A 177 -6.90 1.55 11.71
C SER A 177 -7.92 0.56 11.14
N ILE A 178 -7.65 -0.02 9.97
CA ILE A 178 -8.45 -1.10 9.36
C ILE A 178 -7.72 -2.43 9.52
N ARG A 179 -6.52 -2.56 8.96
CA ARG A 179 -5.82 -3.84 8.85
C ARG A 179 -5.26 -4.40 10.17
N LYS A 180 -5.11 -3.57 11.19
CA LYS A 180 -4.66 -3.98 12.55
C LYS A 180 -5.80 -4.00 13.57
N ALA A 181 -6.98 -3.54 13.20
CA ALA A 181 -8.11 -3.46 14.11
C ALA A 181 -8.76 -4.83 14.32
N ALA A 182 -9.21 -5.09 15.55
CA ALA A 182 -10.09 -6.22 15.82
C ALA A 182 -11.45 -6.10 15.09
N ASP A 183 -11.85 -4.86 14.78
CA ASP A 183 -13.02 -4.52 13.98
C ASP A 183 -12.61 -3.54 12.86
N PRO A 184 -12.41 -4.03 11.63
CA PRO A 184 -12.01 -3.21 10.49
C PRO A 184 -12.97 -2.06 10.14
N LEU A 185 -14.25 -2.17 10.53
CA LEU A 185 -15.27 -1.16 10.23
C LEU A 185 -15.38 -0.07 11.31
N ALA A 186 -14.67 -0.18 12.41
CA ALA A 186 -14.76 0.78 13.52
C ALA A 186 -14.39 2.20 13.08
N VAL A 187 -13.37 2.36 12.23
CA VAL A 187 -12.91 3.67 11.73
C VAL A 187 -13.98 4.35 10.86
N VAL A 188 -14.70 3.58 10.05
CA VAL A 188 -15.78 4.10 9.19
C VAL A 188 -17.00 4.49 10.04
N ARG A 189 -17.41 3.61 10.96
CA ARG A 189 -18.52 3.90 11.88
C ARG A 189 -18.27 5.11 12.77
N ALA A 190 -17.02 5.37 13.12
CA ALA A 190 -16.62 6.56 13.87
C ALA A 190 -16.57 7.84 13.01
N GLY A 191 -16.79 7.76 11.71
CA GLY A 191 -16.62 8.88 10.79
C GLY A 191 -15.17 9.41 10.77
N ALA A 192 -14.19 8.54 11.01
CA ALA A 192 -12.79 8.92 11.22
C ALA A 192 -11.95 8.90 9.94
N ALA A 193 -12.51 8.49 8.81
CA ALA A 193 -11.83 8.48 7.52
C ALA A 193 -12.77 8.83 6.36
N ASP A 194 -12.22 9.39 5.30
CA ASP A 194 -12.87 9.68 4.02
C ASP A 194 -12.60 8.59 3.00
N ILE A 195 -11.51 7.84 3.17
CA ILE A 195 -11.02 6.81 2.25
C ILE A 195 -10.54 5.60 3.07
N ALA A 196 -10.85 4.39 2.61
CA ALA A 196 -10.36 3.14 3.18
C ALA A 196 -9.22 2.57 2.32
N VAL A 197 -8.04 2.40 2.93
CA VAL A 197 -6.91 1.69 2.30
C VAL A 197 -6.97 0.23 2.74
N LEU A 198 -7.22 -0.67 1.79
CA LEU A 198 -7.38 -2.09 2.03
C LEU A 198 -6.22 -2.88 1.44
N LYS A 199 -5.77 -3.92 2.17
CA LYS A 199 -4.66 -4.79 1.77
C LYS A 199 -5.06 -6.26 1.90
N VAL A 200 -4.83 -7.04 0.87
CA VAL A 200 -5.28 -8.43 0.78
C VAL A 200 -4.71 -9.30 1.91
N ALA A 201 -3.38 -9.28 2.07
CA ALA A 201 -2.71 -10.17 3.00
C ALA A 201 -3.14 -9.97 4.46
N PRO A 202 -3.06 -8.75 5.05
CA PRO A 202 -3.45 -8.56 6.45
C PRO A 202 -4.94 -8.71 6.72
N LEU A 203 -5.80 -8.61 5.69
CA LEU A 203 -7.25 -8.78 5.83
C LEU A 203 -7.71 -10.24 5.65
N GLY A 204 -6.81 -11.17 5.31
CA GLY A 204 -7.13 -12.59 5.25
C GLY A 204 -7.53 -13.10 3.87
N GLY A 205 -7.35 -12.31 2.81
CA GLY A 205 -7.58 -12.72 1.44
C GLY A 205 -8.43 -11.75 0.63
N VAL A 206 -8.57 -12.05 -0.64
CA VAL A 206 -9.34 -11.22 -1.60
C VAL A 206 -10.82 -11.20 -1.22
N ARG A 207 -11.39 -12.33 -0.82
CA ARG A 207 -12.79 -12.42 -0.44
C ARG A 207 -13.11 -11.55 0.79
N ALA A 208 -12.31 -11.70 1.86
CA ALA A 208 -12.48 -10.91 3.06
C ALA A 208 -12.35 -9.41 2.79
N LEU A 209 -11.42 -9.02 1.93
CA LEU A 209 -11.26 -7.63 1.49
C LEU A 209 -12.51 -7.13 0.75
N LEU A 210 -13.05 -7.91 -0.18
CA LEU A 210 -14.24 -7.54 -0.96
C LEU A 210 -15.50 -7.44 -0.06
N ASP A 211 -15.62 -8.31 0.95
CA ASP A 211 -16.70 -8.25 1.95
C ASP A 211 -16.62 -6.95 2.77
N ILE A 212 -15.42 -6.55 3.20
CA ILE A 212 -15.20 -5.26 3.89
C ILE A 212 -15.56 -4.11 2.94
N ALA A 213 -15.08 -4.13 1.70
CA ALA A 213 -15.37 -3.08 0.73
C ALA A 213 -16.87 -2.94 0.43
N ALA A 214 -17.62 -4.06 0.42
CA ALA A 214 -19.07 -4.05 0.24
C ALA A 214 -19.84 -3.52 1.47
N ALA A 215 -19.24 -3.55 2.64
CA ALA A 215 -19.85 -3.13 3.91
C ALA A 215 -19.63 -1.64 4.24
N ILE A 216 -18.89 -0.89 3.40
CA ILE A 216 -18.55 0.52 3.62
C ILE A 216 -18.99 1.39 2.46
N ASP A 217 -19.41 2.62 2.76
CA ASP A 217 -19.88 3.60 1.76
C ASP A 217 -18.80 4.62 1.34
N ILE A 218 -17.60 4.53 1.92
CA ILE A 218 -16.48 5.41 1.53
C ILE A 218 -15.64 4.79 0.42
N PRO A 219 -14.96 5.59 -0.41
CA PRO A 219 -14.06 5.10 -1.46
C PRO A 219 -12.97 4.17 -0.92
N VAL A 220 -12.60 3.18 -1.73
CA VAL A 220 -11.58 2.18 -1.40
C VAL A 220 -10.35 2.35 -2.29
N VAL A 221 -9.18 2.26 -1.68
CA VAL A 221 -7.88 2.15 -2.34
C VAL A 221 -7.28 0.79 -2.00
N ILE A 222 -6.93 -0.01 -3.01
CA ILE A 222 -6.18 -1.24 -2.76
C ILE A 222 -4.69 -0.90 -2.67
N SER A 223 -4.03 -1.44 -1.66
CA SER A 223 -2.60 -1.22 -1.43
C SER A 223 -1.89 -2.55 -1.10
N SER A 224 -0.57 -2.51 -1.10
CA SER A 224 0.29 -3.63 -0.75
C SER A 224 0.92 -3.45 0.63
N ALA A 225 1.46 -4.54 1.16
CA ALA A 225 2.24 -4.55 2.38
C ALA A 225 3.72 -4.87 2.09
N LEU A 226 4.27 -4.26 1.03
CA LEU A 226 5.61 -4.56 0.52
C LEU A 226 5.68 -6.01 0.00
N ASP A 227 4.69 -6.36 -0.78
CA ASP A 227 4.50 -7.71 -1.33
C ASP A 227 5.39 -7.92 -2.56
N SER A 228 5.80 -9.18 -2.83
CA SER A 228 6.43 -9.55 -4.09
C SER A 228 5.40 -9.50 -5.25
N ALA A 229 5.85 -9.73 -6.47
CA ALA A 229 4.98 -9.80 -7.63
C ALA A 229 3.79 -10.76 -7.43
N VAL A 230 3.96 -11.84 -6.64
CA VAL A 230 2.89 -12.79 -6.30
C VAL A 230 1.82 -12.14 -5.42
N GLY A 231 2.21 -11.47 -4.34
CA GLY A 231 1.27 -10.78 -3.46
C GLY A 231 0.62 -9.57 -4.15
N ILE A 232 1.38 -8.86 -5.01
CA ILE A 232 0.84 -7.78 -5.85
C ILE A 232 -0.25 -8.32 -6.79
N ALA A 233 -0.10 -9.50 -7.38
CA ALA A 233 -1.13 -10.11 -8.24
C ALA A 233 -2.46 -10.36 -7.49
N ALA A 234 -2.40 -10.75 -6.22
CA ALA A 234 -3.60 -10.85 -5.38
C ALA A 234 -4.25 -9.47 -5.15
N GLY A 235 -3.44 -8.43 -4.93
CA GLY A 235 -3.91 -7.04 -4.84
C GLY A 235 -4.58 -6.55 -6.14
N LEU A 236 -3.97 -6.86 -7.30
CA LEU A 236 -4.54 -6.54 -8.62
C LEU A 236 -5.87 -7.27 -8.86
N THR A 237 -5.96 -8.54 -8.45
CA THR A 237 -7.20 -9.32 -8.50
C THR A 237 -8.30 -8.66 -7.66
N ALA A 238 -8.00 -8.25 -6.43
CA ALA A 238 -8.94 -7.55 -5.56
C ALA A 238 -9.39 -6.21 -6.17
N ALA A 239 -8.44 -5.39 -6.65
CA ALA A 239 -8.71 -4.11 -7.29
C ALA A 239 -9.57 -4.26 -8.56
N SER A 240 -9.29 -5.29 -9.37
CA SER A 240 -10.08 -5.58 -10.58
C SER A 240 -11.50 -5.99 -10.27
N ALA A 241 -11.72 -6.75 -9.19
CA ALA A 241 -13.05 -7.24 -8.80
C ALA A 241 -13.97 -6.17 -8.22
N LEU A 242 -13.42 -5.07 -7.68
CA LEU A 242 -14.22 -3.98 -7.10
C LEU A 242 -15.15 -3.34 -8.15
N PRO A 243 -16.42 -3.06 -7.81
CA PRO A 243 -17.34 -2.39 -8.74
C PRO A 243 -16.90 -0.94 -9.05
N ARG A 244 -16.37 -0.23 -8.05
CA ARG A 244 -15.83 1.14 -8.18
C ARG A 244 -14.37 1.16 -7.78
N LEU A 245 -13.53 1.86 -8.54
CA LEU A 245 -12.11 2.05 -8.27
C LEU A 245 -11.72 3.44 -8.79
N GLU A 246 -11.76 4.43 -7.92
CA GLU A 246 -11.60 5.85 -8.27
C GLU A 246 -10.14 6.29 -8.23
N TYR A 247 -9.37 5.74 -7.28
CA TYR A 247 -8.00 6.11 -6.99
C TYR A 247 -6.99 5.16 -7.63
N ALA A 248 -5.78 5.65 -7.93
CA ALA A 248 -4.65 4.79 -8.25
C ALA A 248 -4.31 3.89 -7.03
N CYS A 249 -3.98 2.64 -7.27
CA CYS A 249 -3.73 1.66 -6.22
C CYS A 249 -2.27 1.69 -5.73
N GLY A 250 -2.06 1.42 -4.45
CA GLY A 250 -0.73 1.32 -3.84
C GLY A 250 -0.05 -0.04 -4.12
N LEU A 251 -0.07 -0.48 -5.37
CA LEU A 251 0.42 -1.79 -5.81
C LEU A 251 1.75 -1.72 -6.57
N GLY A 252 2.41 -0.55 -6.57
CA GLY A 252 3.68 -0.35 -7.27
C GLY A 252 4.93 -0.66 -6.44
N THR A 253 4.83 -1.27 -5.28
CA THR A 253 5.99 -1.47 -4.36
C THR A 253 7.07 -2.40 -4.91
N GLY A 254 6.80 -3.21 -5.93
CA GLY A 254 7.83 -4.00 -6.63
C GLY A 254 8.99 -3.16 -7.17
N GLY A 255 8.76 -1.91 -7.55
CA GLY A 255 9.81 -0.97 -7.95
C GLY A 255 10.84 -0.64 -6.85
N LEU A 256 10.60 -1.02 -5.61
CA LEU A 256 11.52 -0.83 -4.48
C LEU A 256 12.49 -2.01 -4.29
N PHE A 257 12.25 -3.16 -4.90
CA PHE A 257 13.17 -4.31 -4.86
C PHE A 257 14.30 -4.17 -5.89
N ILE A 258 15.46 -4.72 -5.57
CA ILE A 258 16.57 -4.86 -6.52
C ILE A 258 16.18 -5.88 -7.59
N ASP A 259 15.61 -6.99 -7.14
CA ASP A 259 15.07 -8.07 -7.95
C ASP A 259 13.81 -8.63 -7.26
N ASP A 260 12.89 -9.19 -8.05
CA ASP A 260 11.65 -9.78 -7.57
C ASP A 260 11.50 -11.20 -8.15
N VAL A 261 10.59 -11.99 -7.62
CA VAL A 261 10.37 -13.39 -8.05
C VAL A 261 9.82 -13.52 -9.47
N ALA A 262 9.22 -12.45 -10.00
CA ALA A 262 8.73 -12.35 -11.38
C ALA A 262 8.77 -10.90 -11.86
N ASP A 263 8.81 -10.71 -13.17
CA ASP A 263 8.75 -9.39 -13.77
C ASP A 263 7.30 -8.90 -13.83
N LEU A 264 7.00 -7.87 -13.06
CA LEU A 264 5.71 -7.18 -13.06
C LEU A 264 5.97 -5.68 -13.28
N VAL A 265 6.14 -5.30 -14.54
CA VAL A 265 6.57 -3.96 -14.94
C VAL A 265 5.35 -3.10 -15.27
N PRO A 266 5.25 -1.88 -14.71
CA PRO A 266 4.20 -0.93 -15.10
C PRO A 266 4.32 -0.49 -16.55
N VAL A 267 3.18 -0.41 -17.25
CA VAL A 267 3.04 0.19 -18.56
C VAL A 267 2.07 1.35 -18.45
N ASP A 268 2.51 2.55 -18.84
CA ASP A 268 1.71 3.78 -18.78
C ASP A 268 1.03 4.00 -17.40
N GLY A 269 1.77 3.73 -16.32
CA GLY A 269 1.30 3.87 -14.95
C GLY A 269 0.29 2.82 -14.48
N CYS A 270 0.12 1.73 -15.24
CA CYS A 270 -0.76 0.61 -14.93
C CYS A 270 -0.01 -0.70 -14.81
N LEU A 271 -0.51 -1.60 -13.96
CA LEU A 271 -0.09 -3.01 -13.94
C LEU A 271 -1.17 -3.89 -14.57
N PRO A 272 -0.80 -4.89 -15.39
CA PRO A 272 -1.75 -5.84 -15.96
C PRO A 272 -2.33 -6.74 -14.85
N VAL A 273 -3.61 -7.06 -14.97
CA VAL A 273 -4.29 -8.02 -14.10
C VAL A 273 -4.12 -9.42 -14.69
N GLY A 274 -3.62 -10.35 -13.91
CA GLY A 274 -3.42 -11.73 -14.37
C GLY A 274 -2.64 -12.56 -13.36
N ASP A 275 -2.39 -13.81 -13.74
CA ASP A 275 -1.60 -14.72 -12.93
C ASP A 275 -0.12 -14.39 -13.04
N VAL A 276 0.55 -14.34 -11.91
CA VAL A 276 1.99 -14.22 -11.82
C VAL A 276 2.58 -15.57 -11.46
N VAL A 277 3.49 -16.05 -12.29
CA VAL A 277 4.25 -17.27 -12.07
C VAL A 277 5.69 -16.88 -11.79
N PRO A 278 6.23 -17.20 -10.61
CA PRO A 278 7.63 -16.94 -10.29
C PRO A 278 8.59 -17.64 -11.25
N ASP A 279 9.68 -16.95 -11.59
CA ASP A 279 10.77 -17.57 -12.32
C ASP A 279 11.45 -18.62 -11.42
N PRO A 280 11.54 -19.89 -11.84
CA PRO A 280 12.19 -20.94 -11.06
C PRO A 280 13.63 -20.61 -10.64
N ALA A 281 14.37 -19.86 -11.45
CA ALA A 281 15.73 -19.43 -11.13
C ALA A 281 15.79 -18.45 -9.97
N ARG A 282 14.72 -17.67 -9.75
CA ARG A 282 14.59 -16.66 -8.67
C ARG A 282 14.01 -17.25 -7.37
N LEU A 283 13.62 -18.52 -7.36
CA LEU A 283 13.10 -19.24 -6.19
C LEU A 283 14.18 -19.97 -5.38
N THR A 284 15.41 -19.96 -5.84
CA THR A 284 16.53 -20.74 -5.27
C THR A 284 17.52 -19.91 -4.45
N THR A 285 17.14 -18.71 -4.06
CA THR A 285 18.01 -17.83 -3.25
C THR A 285 17.79 -17.98 -1.75
#